data_4d733a8f6c79a1c036c2a73a1915b48a
#
_entry.id   4d733a8f6c79a1c036c2a73a1915b48a
#
_cell.length_a   1.000
_cell.length_b   1.000
_cell.length_c   1.000
_cell.angle_alpha   90.00
_cell.angle_beta   90.00
_cell.angle_gamma   90.00
#
_symmetry.space_group_name_H-M   'P 1'
#
loop_
_entity.id
_entity.type
_entity.pdbx_description
1 polymer ?
#
loop_
_entity_poly.entity_id
_entity_poly.type
_entity_poly.pdbx_seq_one_letter_code
_entity_poly.pdbx_strand_id
1 'polypeptide(L)'
;ENNVHNLGFASSNLLGPNTCTDAKIKELIKECDYYKISSVLLTRHQSLKQLIQQIDYTKPKTISCSYFFIKEDLASLKSIFPKLKIGIALNPTKFDENYLNSIRLIADIFYYDLNVYTQTDITTHNVEECVDQILFLKKIKLPIFIGGGINNKNAKIIIDKISPSGLDVSRGLKDTNNVISLIKLNELRISLSAA
;
A
#
# COMPACT_ATOMS: atom_id res chain seq x y z
N GLU A 1 22.85 -0.35 -3.52
CA GLU A 1 21.50 -0.64 -4.03
C GLU A 1 20.62 -1.03 -2.85
N ASN A 2 19.51 -0.29 -2.64
CA ASN A 2 18.78 -0.32 -1.36
C ASN A 2 17.62 -1.32 -1.32
N ASN A 3 17.51 -2.27 -2.26
CA ASN A 3 16.43 -3.27 -2.36
C ASN A 3 15.01 -2.70 -2.21
N VAL A 4 14.79 -1.46 -2.65
CA VAL A 4 13.46 -0.86 -2.72
C VAL A 4 12.83 -1.25 -4.05
N HIS A 5 11.74 -2.02 -4.00
CA HIS A 5 11.08 -2.53 -5.19
C HIS A 5 9.91 -1.65 -5.64
N ASN A 6 9.27 -0.97 -4.68
CA ASN A 6 8.10 -0.14 -4.93
C ASN A 6 8.22 1.20 -4.20
N LEU A 7 7.72 2.28 -4.82
CA LEU A 7 7.53 3.57 -4.18
C LEU A 7 6.06 3.97 -4.22
N GLY A 8 5.50 4.24 -3.04
CA GLY A 8 4.12 4.69 -2.87
C GLY A 8 4.00 6.20 -2.84
N PHE A 9 3.06 6.74 -3.61
CA PHE A 9 2.76 8.17 -3.69
C PHE A 9 1.33 8.42 -3.24
N ALA A 10 1.18 9.14 -2.13
CA ALA A 10 -0.12 9.50 -1.59
C ALA A 10 -0.72 10.66 -2.39
N SER A 11 -1.87 10.42 -3.01
CA SER A 11 -2.62 11.44 -3.74
C SER A 11 -3.19 12.51 -2.81
N SER A 12 -3.38 13.72 -3.33
CA SER A 12 -4.00 14.84 -2.61
C SER A 12 -5.45 14.58 -2.17
N ASN A 13 -6.10 13.52 -2.69
CA ASN A 13 -7.43 13.10 -2.22
C ASN A 13 -7.38 12.25 -0.93
N LEU A 14 -6.20 11.88 -0.45
CA LEU A 14 -5.99 11.32 0.88
C LEU A 14 -5.86 12.43 1.92
N LEU A 15 -6.23 12.10 3.16
CA LEU A 15 -6.01 13.00 4.29
C LEU A 15 -4.57 12.81 4.82
N GLY A 16 -3.87 13.92 5.06
CA GLY A 16 -2.56 13.87 5.71
C GLY A 16 -1.52 14.82 5.10
N PRO A 17 -0.42 15.05 5.82
CA PRO A 17 0.58 16.06 5.45
C PRO A 17 1.53 15.61 4.33
N ASN A 18 1.52 14.34 3.95
CA ASN A 18 2.49 13.76 3.00
C ASN A 18 1.86 13.46 1.64
N THR A 19 0.83 14.20 1.24
CA THR A 19 0.17 14.03 -0.05
C THR A 19 0.85 14.86 -1.13
N CYS A 20 0.77 14.39 -2.37
CA CYS A 20 1.30 15.06 -3.54
C CYS A 20 0.18 15.40 -4.53
N THR A 21 0.36 16.47 -5.31
CA THR A 21 -0.50 16.75 -6.46
C THR A 21 -0.30 15.70 -7.55
N ASP A 22 -1.30 15.47 -8.38
CA ASP A 22 -1.20 14.52 -9.47
C ASP A 22 -0.08 14.88 -10.47
N ALA A 23 0.19 16.17 -10.66
CA ALA A 23 1.31 16.64 -11.47
C ALA A 23 2.66 16.17 -10.90
N LYS A 24 2.85 16.32 -9.57
CA LYS A 24 4.07 15.85 -8.91
C LYS A 24 4.16 14.33 -8.91
N ILE A 25 3.06 13.62 -8.71
CA ILE A 25 3.02 12.16 -8.80
C ILE A 25 3.45 11.68 -10.19
N LYS A 26 2.93 12.30 -11.24
CA LYS A 26 3.30 11.99 -12.63
C LYS A 26 4.81 12.16 -12.89
N GLU A 27 5.41 13.21 -12.37
CA GLU A 27 6.86 13.45 -12.44
C GLU A 27 7.63 12.34 -11.72
N LEU A 28 7.25 12.03 -10.47
CA LEU A 28 7.91 10.99 -9.67
C LEU A 28 7.75 9.58 -10.26
N ILE A 29 6.64 9.28 -10.93
CA ILE A 29 6.46 8.01 -11.63
C ILE A 29 7.43 7.86 -12.80
N LYS A 30 7.73 8.93 -13.54
CA LYS A 30 8.76 8.90 -14.59
C LYS A 30 10.15 8.60 -14.02
N GLU A 31 10.48 9.17 -12.86
CA GLU A 31 11.72 8.83 -12.15
C GLU A 31 11.74 7.36 -11.73
N CYS A 32 10.62 6.83 -11.21
CA CYS A 32 10.52 5.40 -10.89
C CYS A 32 10.79 4.53 -12.11
N ASP A 33 10.24 4.87 -13.27
CA ASP A 33 10.44 4.12 -14.51
C ASP A 33 11.91 4.14 -14.94
N TYR A 34 12.57 5.30 -14.85
CA TYR A 34 13.99 5.43 -15.15
C TYR A 34 14.86 4.52 -14.25
N TYR A 35 14.57 4.48 -12.94
CA TYR A 35 15.29 3.63 -11.99
C TYR A 35 14.75 2.18 -11.91
N LYS A 36 13.79 1.79 -12.75
CA LYS A 36 13.14 0.46 -12.75
C LYS A 36 12.50 0.10 -11.41
N ILE A 37 12.01 1.10 -10.68
CA ILE A 37 11.24 0.94 -9.45
C ILE A 37 9.75 0.93 -9.81
N SER A 38 8.96 0.07 -9.18
CA SER A 38 7.52 0.03 -9.40
C SER A 38 6.83 1.18 -8.67
N SER A 39 5.95 1.92 -9.35
CA SER A 39 5.17 3.00 -8.76
C SER A 39 3.83 2.49 -8.23
N VAL A 40 3.44 2.96 -7.05
CA VAL A 40 2.13 2.68 -6.43
C VAL A 40 1.43 4.00 -6.15
N LEU A 41 0.28 4.23 -6.77
CA LEU A 41 -0.58 5.39 -6.49
C LEU A 41 -1.53 5.03 -5.35
N LEU A 42 -1.40 5.68 -4.20
CA LEU A 42 -2.35 5.58 -3.10
C LEU A 42 -3.47 6.60 -3.33
N THR A 43 -4.72 6.12 -3.40
CA THR A 43 -5.86 6.94 -3.77
C THR A 43 -7.12 6.62 -2.97
N ARG A 44 -8.00 7.62 -2.79
CA ARG A 44 -9.26 7.53 -2.05
C ARG A 44 -10.46 8.01 -2.88
N HIS A 45 -10.34 8.10 -4.20
CA HIS A 45 -11.49 8.45 -5.03
C HIS A 45 -12.64 7.46 -4.79
N GLN A 46 -13.84 7.99 -4.68
CA GLN A 46 -15.09 7.22 -4.55
C GLN A 46 -15.85 7.11 -5.88
N SER A 47 -15.42 7.86 -6.87
CA SER A 47 -15.96 7.85 -8.22
C SER A 47 -15.01 7.13 -9.16
N LEU A 48 -15.50 6.09 -9.85
CA LEU A 48 -14.74 5.38 -10.87
C LEU A 48 -14.22 6.34 -11.96
N LYS A 49 -15.05 7.31 -12.39
CA LYS A 49 -14.65 8.32 -13.39
C LYS A 49 -13.44 9.13 -12.94
N GLN A 50 -13.43 9.60 -11.67
CA GLN A 50 -12.30 10.37 -11.13
C GLN A 50 -11.06 9.49 -10.99
N LEU A 51 -11.21 8.24 -10.58
CA LEU A 51 -10.12 7.28 -10.48
C LEU A 51 -9.51 7.00 -11.86
N ILE A 52 -10.33 6.78 -12.90
CA ILE A 52 -9.87 6.60 -14.28
C ILE A 52 -9.08 7.82 -14.75
N GLN A 53 -9.60 9.04 -14.54
CA GLN A 53 -8.92 10.27 -14.92
C GLN A 53 -7.56 10.41 -14.24
N GLN A 54 -7.47 10.10 -12.94
CA GLN A 54 -6.21 10.16 -12.18
C GLN A 54 -5.20 9.14 -12.70
N ILE A 55 -5.62 7.90 -12.92
CA ILE A 55 -4.75 6.84 -13.46
C ILE A 55 -4.28 7.19 -14.86
N ASP A 56 -5.17 7.67 -15.71
CA ASP A 56 -4.82 8.06 -17.08
C ASP A 56 -3.83 9.23 -17.11
N TYR A 57 -3.94 10.17 -16.19
CA TYR A 57 -3.03 11.31 -16.09
C TYR A 57 -1.67 10.92 -15.49
N THR A 58 -1.64 10.13 -14.39
CA THR A 58 -0.42 9.83 -13.64
C THR A 58 0.32 8.59 -14.14
N LYS A 59 -0.38 7.63 -14.77
CA LYS A 59 0.16 6.38 -15.34
C LYS A 59 0.94 5.50 -14.34
N PRO A 60 0.37 5.18 -13.16
CA PRO A 60 1.04 4.30 -12.20
C PRO A 60 1.07 2.85 -12.69
N LYS A 61 2.01 2.04 -12.20
CA LYS A 61 2.01 0.58 -12.42
C LYS A 61 1.01 -0.15 -11.52
N THR A 62 0.78 0.40 -10.33
CA THR A 62 -0.12 -0.17 -9.34
C THR A 62 -0.93 0.96 -8.71
N ILE A 63 -2.18 0.68 -8.36
CA ILE A 63 -2.97 1.53 -7.47
C ILE A 63 -3.17 0.83 -6.13
N SER A 64 -3.26 1.60 -5.05
CA SER A 64 -3.70 1.16 -3.74
C SER A 64 -4.98 1.91 -3.40
N CYS A 65 -6.13 1.24 -3.63
CA CYS A 65 -7.45 1.82 -3.43
C CYS A 65 -7.89 1.69 -1.99
N SER A 66 -8.16 2.81 -1.31
CA SER A 66 -8.77 2.81 0.01
C SER A 66 -10.30 2.95 -0.01
N TYR A 67 -10.92 3.01 -1.17
CA TYR A 67 -12.37 2.89 -1.35
C TYR A 67 -12.72 1.49 -1.92
N PHE A 68 -13.78 0.87 -1.41
CA PHE A 68 -14.25 -0.43 -1.89
C PHE A 68 -15.18 -0.24 -3.09
N PHE A 69 -14.59 -0.24 -4.27
CA PHE A 69 -15.35 -0.26 -5.52
C PHE A 69 -16.05 -1.62 -5.72
N ILE A 70 -17.24 -1.61 -6.28
CA ILE A 70 -17.93 -2.86 -6.64
C ILE A 70 -17.14 -3.64 -7.68
N LYS A 71 -17.39 -4.93 -7.77
CA LYS A 71 -16.69 -5.85 -8.66
C LYS A 71 -16.70 -5.38 -10.12
N GLU A 72 -17.83 -4.88 -10.60
CA GLU A 72 -18.06 -4.41 -11.96
C GLU A 72 -17.19 -3.18 -12.30
N ASP A 73 -17.02 -2.27 -11.34
CA ASP A 73 -16.14 -1.10 -11.47
C ASP A 73 -14.68 -1.51 -11.61
N LEU A 74 -14.23 -2.46 -10.77
CA LEU A 74 -12.86 -2.98 -10.84
C LEU A 74 -12.60 -3.76 -12.13
N ALA A 75 -13.59 -4.52 -12.63
CA ALA A 75 -13.50 -5.21 -13.91
C ALA A 75 -13.42 -4.22 -15.07
N SER A 76 -14.21 -3.13 -15.02
CA SER A 76 -14.14 -2.04 -15.99
C SER A 76 -12.77 -1.37 -15.98
N LEU A 77 -12.21 -1.14 -14.79
CA LEU A 77 -10.88 -0.56 -14.65
C LEU A 77 -9.78 -1.45 -15.28
N LYS A 78 -9.85 -2.78 -15.07
CA LYS A 78 -8.95 -3.74 -15.72
C LYS A 78 -9.10 -3.77 -17.23
N SER A 79 -10.31 -3.62 -17.75
CA SER A 79 -10.55 -3.54 -19.20
C SER A 79 -9.91 -2.29 -19.82
N ILE A 80 -10.02 -1.13 -19.15
CA ILE A 80 -9.45 0.14 -19.61
C ILE A 80 -7.92 0.14 -19.47
N PHE A 81 -7.39 -0.42 -18.38
CA PHE A 81 -5.96 -0.46 -18.05
C PHE A 81 -5.47 -1.89 -17.81
N PRO A 82 -5.32 -2.74 -18.84
CA PRO A 82 -5.03 -4.17 -18.67
C PRO A 82 -3.71 -4.49 -17.94
N LYS A 83 -2.74 -3.57 -17.99
CA LYS A 83 -1.43 -3.73 -17.32
C LYS A 83 -1.40 -3.18 -15.89
N LEU A 84 -2.44 -2.46 -15.47
CA LEU A 84 -2.52 -1.88 -14.13
C LEU A 84 -2.73 -2.97 -13.10
N LYS A 85 -1.94 -2.97 -12.04
CA LYS A 85 -2.21 -3.81 -10.87
C LYS A 85 -3.17 -3.08 -9.92
N ILE A 86 -4.23 -3.78 -9.52
CA ILE A 86 -5.23 -3.27 -8.58
C ILE A 86 -4.92 -3.79 -7.18
N GLY A 87 -4.47 -2.89 -6.31
CA GLY A 87 -4.28 -3.14 -4.90
C GLY A 87 -5.47 -2.62 -4.09
N ILE A 88 -5.88 -3.36 -3.08
CA ILE A 88 -6.93 -3.00 -2.14
C ILE A 88 -6.29 -2.67 -0.80
N ALA A 89 -6.52 -1.44 -0.32
CA ALA A 89 -6.05 -1.00 0.99
C ALA A 89 -7.06 -1.37 2.08
N LEU A 90 -6.59 -2.12 3.05
CA LEU A 90 -7.34 -2.69 4.17
C LEU A 90 -6.74 -2.22 5.50
N ASN A 91 -7.53 -2.29 6.53
CA ASN A 91 -7.07 -2.17 7.92
C ASN A 91 -8.03 -2.96 8.85
N PRO A 92 -7.75 -3.10 10.15
CA PRO A 92 -8.57 -3.91 11.06
C PRO A 92 -10.05 -3.55 11.09
N THR A 93 -10.41 -2.27 10.89
CA THR A 93 -11.81 -1.79 10.89
C THR A 93 -12.44 -1.74 9.50
N LYS A 94 -11.62 -1.90 8.45
CA LYS A 94 -12.07 -1.90 7.06
C LYS A 94 -11.72 -3.25 6.43
N PHE A 95 -12.52 -4.25 6.79
CA PHE A 95 -12.34 -5.62 6.38
C PHE A 95 -13.70 -6.29 6.18
N ASP A 96 -13.97 -6.80 4.98
CA ASP A 96 -15.20 -7.47 4.61
C ASP A 96 -14.88 -8.70 3.76
N GLU A 97 -15.04 -9.90 4.35
CA GLU A 97 -14.73 -11.17 3.71
C GLU A 97 -15.55 -11.43 2.45
N ASN A 98 -16.84 -11.03 2.46
CA ASN A 98 -17.73 -11.22 1.29
C ASN A 98 -17.25 -10.36 0.12
N TYR A 99 -16.93 -9.09 0.40
CA TYR A 99 -16.36 -8.21 -0.60
C TYR A 99 -15.05 -8.76 -1.16
N LEU A 100 -14.11 -9.15 -0.30
CA LEU A 100 -12.79 -9.65 -0.69
C LEU A 100 -12.90 -10.93 -1.54
N ASN A 101 -13.81 -11.84 -1.18
CA ASN A 101 -14.11 -13.02 -1.98
C ASN A 101 -14.68 -12.65 -3.37
N SER A 102 -15.53 -11.62 -3.45
CA SER A 102 -16.15 -11.20 -4.71
C SER A 102 -15.15 -10.66 -5.73
N ILE A 103 -14.07 -10.01 -5.27
CA ILE A 103 -13.06 -9.35 -6.11
C ILE A 103 -11.76 -10.14 -6.27
N ARG A 104 -11.64 -11.31 -5.66
CA ARG A 104 -10.39 -12.11 -5.61
C ARG A 104 -9.76 -12.46 -6.96
N LEU A 105 -10.55 -12.47 -8.05
CA LEU A 105 -10.07 -12.73 -9.41
C LEU A 105 -9.73 -11.45 -10.19
N ILE A 106 -9.96 -10.27 -9.59
CA ILE A 106 -9.74 -8.97 -10.21
C ILE A 106 -8.63 -8.20 -9.50
N ALA A 107 -8.62 -8.26 -8.16
CA ALA A 107 -7.55 -7.68 -7.35
C ALA A 107 -6.23 -8.43 -7.58
N ASP A 108 -5.11 -7.71 -7.50
CA ASP A 108 -3.76 -8.27 -7.66
C ASP A 108 -2.97 -8.29 -6.35
N ILE A 109 -3.29 -7.39 -5.40
CA ILE A 109 -2.48 -7.17 -4.19
C ILE A 109 -3.40 -6.72 -3.06
N PHE A 110 -3.09 -7.13 -1.83
CA PHE A 110 -3.65 -6.57 -0.60
C PHE A 110 -2.59 -5.74 0.13
N TYR A 111 -2.94 -4.49 0.46
CA TYR A 111 -2.17 -3.63 1.36
C TYR A 111 -2.91 -3.58 2.69
N TYR A 112 -2.38 -4.24 3.71
CA TYR A 112 -2.99 -4.32 5.03
C TYR A 112 -2.23 -3.39 5.99
N ASP A 113 -2.86 -2.27 6.38
CA ASP A 113 -2.30 -1.29 7.30
C ASP A 113 -2.75 -1.63 8.73
N LEU A 114 -1.80 -1.91 9.63
CA LEU A 114 -2.07 -2.15 11.05
C LEU A 114 -2.59 -0.90 11.77
N ASN A 115 -2.52 0.28 11.15
CA ASN A 115 -3.08 1.51 11.69
C ASN A 115 -4.56 1.66 11.34
N VAL A 116 -5.31 2.11 12.33
CA VAL A 116 -6.66 2.63 12.14
C VAL A 116 -6.62 4.15 12.35
N TYR A 117 -7.05 4.88 11.33
CA TYR A 117 -7.05 6.34 11.32
C TYR A 117 -8.46 6.83 11.64
N THR A 118 -8.58 7.63 12.68
CA THR A 118 -9.77 8.43 12.98
C THR A 118 -9.53 9.89 12.64
N GLN A 119 -10.50 10.77 12.87
CA GLN A 119 -10.31 12.22 12.63
C GLN A 119 -9.30 12.84 13.60
N THR A 120 -9.14 12.26 14.79
CA THR A 120 -8.36 12.84 15.89
C THR A 120 -7.16 12.00 16.30
N ASP A 121 -7.11 10.72 15.91
CA ASP A 121 -6.09 9.79 16.42
C ASP A 121 -5.68 8.72 15.40
N ILE A 122 -4.57 8.06 15.70
CA ILE A 122 -4.05 6.90 14.97
C ILE A 122 -3.80 5.78 15.97
N THR A 123 -4.60 4.74 15.92
CA THR A 123 -4.38 3.52 16.70
C THR A 123 -3.58 2.52 15.87
N THR A 124 -2.43 2.06 16.38
CA THR A 124 -1.63 1.00 15.77
C THR A 124 -1.94 -0.31 16.48
N HIS A 125 -2.51 -1.26 15.73
CA HIS A 125 -2.73 -2.63 16.22
C HIS A 125 -1.44 -3.43 16.12
N ASN A 126 -1.26 -4.38 17.05
CA ASN A 126 -0.22 -5.37 16.88
C ASN A 126 -0.68 -6.46 15.89
N VAL A 127 0.27 -7.24 15.41
CA VAL A 127 0.00 -8.24 14.37
C VAL A 127 -0.83 -9.41 14.90
N GLU A 128 -0.77 -9.69 16.18
CA GLU A 128 -1.53 -10.74 16.85
C GLU A 128 -3.04 -10.43 16.84
N GLU A 129 -3.41 -9.17 17.01
CA GLU A 129 -4.82 -8.73 16.96
C GLU A 129 -5.43 -8.88 15.57
N CYS A 130 -4.60 -8.92 14.53
CA CYS A 130 -5.02 -8.96 13.14
C CYS A 130 -4.83 -10.33 12.48
N VAL A 131 -4.38 -11.33 13.22
CA VAL A 131 -3.94 -12.61 12.65
C VAL A 131 -5.04 -13.31 11.86
N ASP A 132 -6.28 -13.33 12.35
CA ASP A 132 -7.39 -14.03 11.69
C ASP A 132 -7.72 -13.39 10.32
N GLN A 133 -7.74 -12.06 10.25
CA GLN A 133 -7.95 -11.33 8.99
C GLN A 133 -6.82 -11.61 8.00
N ILE A 134 -5.58 -11.62 8.47
CA ILE A 134 -4.41 -11.89 7.62
C ILE A 134 -4.41 -13.34 7.13
N LEU A 135 -4.78 -14.30 7.98
CA LEU A 135 -4.94 -15.70 7.57
C LEU A 135 -6.05 -15.88 6.53
N PHE A 136 -7.15 -15.13 6.66
CA PHE A 136 -8.18 -15.09 5.62
C PHE A 136 -7.61 -14.59 4.29
N LEU A 137 -6.88 -13.47 4.28
CA LEU A 137 -6.24 -12.96 3.06
C LEU A 137 -5.28 -13.96 2.43
N LYS A 138 -4.53 -14.72 3.24
CA LYS A 138 -3.63 -15.77 2.73
C LYS A 138 -4.37 -16.88 1.99
N LYS A 139 -5.61 -17.21 2.39
CA LYS A 139 -6.44 -18.20 1.69
C LYS A 139 -6.82 -17.74 0.27
N ILE A 140 -6.87 -16.43 0.03
CA ILE A 140 -7.14 -15.85 -1.31
C ILE A 140 -5.92 -16.02 -2.23
N LYS A 141 -4.71 -16.22 -1.69
CA LYS A 141 -3.45 -16.46 -2.43
C LYS A 141 -2.99 -15.27 -3.30
N LEU A 142 -3.35 -14.05 -2.93
CA LEU A 142 -2.79 -12.83 -3.50
C LEU A 142 -1.62 -12.32 -2.64
N PRO A 143 -0.66 -11.58 -3.20
CA PRO A 143 0.38 -10.90 -2.44
C PRO A 143 -0.22 -10.00 -1.36
N ILE A 144 0.34 -10.06 -0.14
CA ILE A 144 -0.05 -9.24 0.99
C ILE A 144 1.16 -8.40 1.41
N PHE A 145 0.98 -7.08 1.42
CA PHE A 145 1.95 -6.14 1.98
C PHE A 145 1.41 -5.64 3.32
N ILE A 146 2.25 -5.72 4.36
CA ILE A 146 1.89 -5.25 5.71
C ILE A 146 2.48 -3.87 5.93
N GLY A 147 1.64 -2.92 6.31
CA GLY A 147 1.99 -1.56 6.68
C GLY A 147 1.52 -1.22 8.09
N GLY A 148 1.74 0.04 8.50
CA GLY A 148 1.29 0.55 9.79
C GLY A 148 2.34 0.44 10.89
N GLY A 149 3.09 1.52 11.13
CA GLY A 149 4.05 1.59 12.22
C GLY A 149 5.30 0.73 12.07
N ILE A 150 5.56 0.18 10.88
CA ILE A 150 6.72 -0.69 10.62
C ILE A 150 8.02 0.10 10.78
N ASN A 151 9.00 -0.51 11.47
CA ASN A 151 10.33 0.02 11.71
C ASN A 151 11.33 -1.13 11.96
N ASN A 152 12.63 -0.81 12.21
CA ASN A 152 13.69 -1.79 12.44
C ASN A 152 13.48 -2.69 13.68
N LYS A 153 12.62 -2.30 14.63
CA LYS A 153 12.37 -3.07 15.86
C LYS A 153 11.29 -4.14 15.69
N ASN A 154 10.30 -3.91 14.81
CA ASN A 154 9.15 -4.80 14.64
C ASN A 154 9.09 -5.52 13.29
N ALA A 155 9.83 -5.07 12.29
CA ALA A 155 9.77 -5.62 10.94
C ALA A 155 10.07 -7.13 10.89
N LYS A 156 11.13 -7.58 11.59
CA LYS A 156 11.48 -9.01 11.64
C LYS A 156 10.40 -9.85 12.32
N ILE A 157 9.84 -9.36 13.43
CA ILE A 157 8.77 -10.06 14.16
C ILE A 157 7.55 -10.28 13.23
N ILE A 158 7.20 -9.26 12.45
CA ILE A 158 6.08 -9.33 11.49
C ILE A 158 6.38 -10.35 10.37
N ILE A 159 7.60 -10.34 9.84
CA ILE A 159 8.00 -11.31 8.81
C ILE A 159 7.95 -12.73 9.35
N ASP A 160 8.53 -12.97 10.51
CA ASP A 160 8.61 -14.32 11.11
C ASP A 160 7.21 -14.87 11.42
N LYS A 161 6.29 -14.03 11.90
CA LYS A 161 4.92 -14.43 12.25
C LYS A 161 4.00 -14.60 11.06
N ILE A 162 4.09 -13.70 10.09
CA ILE A 162 3.11 -13.60 9.01
C ILE A 162 3.66 -14.10 7.68
N SER A 163 4.97 -13.99 7.43
CA SER A 163 5.58 -14.23 6.12
C SER A 163 4.81 -13.48 5.01
N PRO A 164 4.73 -12.14 5.08
CA PRO A 164 4.05 -11.35 4.06
C PRO A 164 4.85 -11.32 2.77
N SER A 165 4.24 -10.91 1.67
CA SER A 165 4.94 -10.71 0.39
C SER A 165 5.87 -9.49 0.41
N GLY A 166 5.68 -8.57 1.35
CA GLY A 166 6.51 -7.41 1.57
C GLY A 166 6.03 -6.54 2.72
N LEU A 167 6.83 -5.53 3.04
CA LEU A 167 6.50 -4.51 4.05
C LEU A 167 6.26 -3.16 3.36
N ASP A 168 5.22 -2.44 3.80
CA ASP A 168 4.97 -1.05 3.44
C ASP A 168 5.45 -0.15 4.58
N VAL A 169 6.55 0.57 4.34
CA VAL A 169 7.22 1.34 5.39
C VAL A 169 7.27 2.81 5.00
N SER A 170 6.73 3.68 5.83
CA SER A 170 6.74 5.13 5.61
C SER A 170 7.36 5.87 6.80
N ARG A 171 6.59 6.10 7.86
CA ARG A 171 7.04 6.88 9.04
C ARG A 171 8.26 6.28 9.74
N GLY A 172 8.39 4.98 9.77
CA GLY A 172 9.53 4.29 10.37
C GLY A 172 10.87 4.59 9.71
N LEU A 173 10.86 5.07 8.47
CA LEU A 173 12.07 5.47 7.73
C LEU A 173 12.35 6.97 7.78
N LYS A 174 11.47 7.79 8.36
CA LYS A 174 11.62 9.23 8.36
C LYS A 174 12.37 9.75 9.58
N ASP A 175 13.14 10.81 9.38
CA ASP A 175 13.80 11.58 10.43
C ASP A 175 12.82 12.59 11.09
N THR A 176 13.36 13.44 11.97
CA THR A 176 12.62 14.50 12.66
C THR A 176 12.10 15.59 11.72
N ASN A 177 12.69 15.72 10.53
CA ASN A 177 12.26 16.66 9.50
C ASN A 177 11.26 16.03 8.51
N ASN A 178 10.76 14.82 8.80
CA ASN A 178 9.84 14.06 7.96
C ASN A 178 10.42 13.66 6.59
N VAL A 179 11.76 13.58 6.48
CA VAL A 179 12.50 13.15 5.29
C VAL A 179 12.96 11.70 5.46
N ILE A 180 13.01 10.94 4.37
CA ILE A 180 13.53 9.57 4.38
C ILE A 180 14.99 9.58 4.80
N SER A 181 15.30 8.85 5.88
CA SER A 181 16.64 8.67 6.42
C SER A 181 17.29 7.41 5.85
N LEU A 182 18.42 7.56 5.16
CA LEU A 182 19.21 6.43 4.70
C LEU A 182 19.75 5.58 5.85
N ILE A 183 20.00 6.19 7.02
CA ILE A 183 20.46 5.48 8.23
C ILE A 183 19.33 4.52 8.67
N LYS A 184 18.11 5.01 8.84
CA LYS A 184 16.96 4.16 9.24
C LYS A 184 16.62 3.09 8.20
N LEU A 185 16.80 3.39 6.91
CA LEU A 185 16.63 2.40 5.85
C LEU A 185 17.68 1.27 5.97
N ASN A 186 18.93 1.62 6.24
CA ASN A 186 19.98 0.63 6.46
C ASN A 186 19.77 -0.18 7.74
N GLU A 187 19.34 0.44 8.83
CA GLU A 187 18.99 -0.25 10.08
C GLU A 187 17.86 -1.27 9.84
N LEU A 188 16.82 -0.88 9.10
CA LEU A 188 15.75 -1.79 8.71
C LEU A 188 16.29 -2.97 7.90
N ARG A 189 17.13 -2.72 6.88
CA ARG A 189 17.75 -3.80 6.09
C ARG A 189 18.55 -4.76 6.93
N ILE A 190 19.37 -4.26 7.84
CA ILE A 190 20.19 -5.08 8.74
C ILE A 190 19.26 -5.94 9.61
N SER A 191 18.19 -5.38 10.17
CA SER A 191 17.23 -6.14 11.00
C SER A 191 16.53 -7.26 10.24
N LEU A 192 16.42 -7.16 8.91
CA LEU A 192 15.80 -8.18 8.05
C LEU A 192 16.81 -9.22 7.55
N SER A 193 18.11 -8.89 7.53
CA SER A 193 19.16 -9.78 7.04
C SER A 193 19.78 -10.67 8.15
N ALA A 194 19.51 -10.37 9.42
CA ALA A 194 19.96 -11.13 10.56
C ALA A 194 19.05 -12.36 10.77
N ALA A 195 19.15 -13.32 9.85
CA ALA A 195 18.48 -14.61 9.90
C ALA A 195 19.49 -15.75 9.82
#